data_da1fb1ec032316fa6eab65485e4caf0c
#
_entry.id   da1fb1ec032316fa6eab65485e4caf0c
#
_cell.length_a   1.000
_cell.length_b   1.000
_cell.length_c   1.000
_cell.angle_alpha   90.00
_cell.angle_beta   90.00
_cell.angle_gamma   90.00
#
_symmetry.space_group_name_H-M   'P 1'
#
loop_
_entity.id
_entity.type
_entity.pdbx_description
1 polymer ?
#
loop_
_entity_poly.entity_id
_entity_poly.type
_entity_poly.pdbx_seq_one_letter_code
_entity_poly.pdbx_strand_id
1 'polypeptide(L)'
;MAKPDSQWYRLDNAGILYSALQREEYSAIYRFSALMTEPVRPAALQNAIDRVLPRFPSFAVRIRRGLFWYYLEPNTAPGPFLKADVANPCQPVRFREDNGWLVRFYYYRNRISLEVFHALSDGAGALIFFRTLLAEYLRQTGISVPAGNGVLDLEEPPRKEELEAAHKTLEAA
;
A
#
# COMPACT_ATOMS: atom_id res chain seq x y z
N MET A 1 28.18 13.34 11.50
CA MET A 1 27.12 12.82 10.61
C MET A 1 26.02 12.28 11.50
N ALA A 2 24.90 12.99 11.61
CA ALA A 2 23.73 12.54 12.37
C ALA A 2 23.11 11.35 11.60
N LYS A 3 22.86 10.23 12.30
CA LYS A 3 22.03 9.14 11.79
C LYS A 3 20.65 9.73 11.45
N PRO A 4 20.06 9.40 10.27
CA PRO A 4 18.68 9.76 10.03
C PRO A 4 17.83 9.08 11.12
N ASP A 5 16.95 9.86 11.76
CA ASP A 5 15.94 9.33 12.67
C ASP A 5 15.19 8.22 11.98
N SER A 6 15.48 6.98 12.35
CA SER A 6 14.73 5.83 11.88
C SER A 6 13.39 5.85 12.60
N GLN A 7 12.38 6.48 11.98
CA GLN A 7 11.01 6.37 12.45
C GLN A 7 10.59 4.89 12.32
N TRP A 8 10.57 4.21 13.45
CA TRP A 8 9.96 2.88 13.56
C TRP A 8 8.63 3.02 14.30
N TYR A 9 7.66 2.22 13.86
CA TYR A 9 6.31 2.27 14.41
C TYR A 9 6.00 0.91 15.04
N ARG A 10 5.55 0.93 16.29
CA ARG A 10 5.14 -0.28 16.98
C ARG A 10 3.79 -0.74 16.40
N LEU A 11 3.71 -2.01 15.98
CA LEU A 11 2.42 -2.63 15.70
C LEU A 11 1.64 -2.74 17.01
N ASP A 12 0.38 -2.33 16.96
CA ASP A 12 -0.54 -2.56 18.07
C ASP A 12 -0.92 -4.04 18.20
N ASN A 13 -1.78 -4.36 19.18
CA ASN A 13 -2.18 -5.74 19.43
C ASN A 13 -2.92 -6.38 18.25
N ALA A 14 -3.71 -5.60 17.48
CA ALA A 14 -4.40 -6.11 16.31
C ALA A 14 -3.43 -6.44 15.17
N GLY A 15 -2.46 -5.56 14.89
CA GLY A 15 -1.41 -5.81 13.90
C GLY A 15 -0.55 -7.03 14.27
N ILE A 16 -0.24 -7.23 15.55
CA ILE A 16 0.45 -8.41 16.05
C ILE A 16 -0.41 -9.66 15.82
N LEU A 17 -1.68 -9.58 16.15
CA LEU A 17 -2.63 -10.67 15.95
C LEU A 17 -2.75 -11.05 14.46
N TYR A 18 -2.93 -10.07 13.58
CA TYR A 18 -2.98 -10.31 12.13
C TYR A 18 -1.68 -10.91 11.59
N SER A 19 -0.53 -10.46 12.08
CA SER A 19 0.77 -11.02 11.68
C SER A 19 0.96 -12.47 12.17
N ALA A 20 0.42 -12.81 13.34
CA ALA A 20 0.50 -14.15 13.94
C ALA A 20 -0.51 -15.14 13.33
N LEU A 21 -1.67 -14.64 12.88
CA LEU A 21 -2.76 -15.45 12.33
C LEU A 21 -2.63 -15.69 10.82
N GLN A 22 -1.60 -15.21 10.19
CA GLN A 22 -1.34 -15.49 8.76
C GLN A 22 -0.98 -16.96 8.54
N ARG A 23 -2.01 -17.77 8.42
CA ARG A 23 -1.92 -19.16 7.95
C ARG A 23 -2.41 -19.21 6.51
N GLU A 24 -2.09 -20.29 5.79
CA GLU A 24 -2.55 -20.51 4.42
C GLU A 24 -4.09 -20.41 4.26
N GLU A 25 -4.82 -20.71 5.32
CA GLU A 25 -6.28 -20.71 5.36
C GLU A 25 -6.89 -19.32 5.64
N TYR A 26 -6.12 -18.36 6.16
CA TYR A 26 -6.60 -17.03 6.50
C TYR A 26 -5.56 -15.97 6.16
N SER A 27 -5.92 -15.11 5.23
CA SER A 27 -5.09 -13.99 4.80
C SER A 27 -5.68 -12.68 5.35
N ALA A 28 -4.89 -11.90 6.07
CA ALA A 28 -5.25 -10.53 6.47
C ALA A 28 -5.01 -9.54 5.31
N ILE A 29 -5.37 -9.93 4.09
CA ILE A 29 -5.27 -9.13 2.88
C ILE A 29 -6.68 -8.82 2.39
N TYR A 30 -6.90 -7.56 2.02
CA TYR A 30 -8.09 -7.17 1.28
C TYR A 30 -7.69 -6.54 -0.06
N ARG A 31 -8.63 -6.50 -0.99
CA ARG A 31 -8.40 -6.09 -2.36
C ARG A 31 -9.39 -5.07 -2.84
N PHE A 32 -8.89 -4.02 -3.48
CA PHE A 32 -9.67 -3.14 -4.33
C PHE A 32 -9.38 -3.44 -5.81
N SER A 33 -10.39 -3.28 -6.64
CA SER A 33 -10.23 -3.40 -8.09
C SER A 33 -11.05 -2.34 -8.81
N ALA A 34 -10.49 -1.80 -9.89
CA ALA A 34 -11.16 -0.87 -10.78
C ALA A 34 -11.10 -1.40 -12.21
N LEU A 35 -12.21 -1.23 -12.93
CA LEU A 35 -12.28 -1.52 -14.36
C LEU A 35 -12.11 -0.20 -15.12
N MET A 36 -11.13 -0.18 -16.00
CA MET A 36 -10.87 0.93 -16.91
C MET A 36 -11.66 0.71 -18.22
N THR A 37 -11.95 1.78 -18.95
CA THR A 37 -12.58 1.69 -20.27
C THR A 37 -11.65 1.11 -21.33
N GLU A 38 -10.35 1.39 -21.16
CA GLU A 38 -9.29 0.97 -22.07
C GLU A 38 -8.38 -0.10 -21.42
N PRO A 39 -7.67 -0.92 -22.21
CA PRO A 39 -6.67 -1.82 -21.68
C PRO A 39 -5.60 -1.08 -20.86
N VAL A 40 -5.22 -1.65 -19.73
CA VAL A 40 -4.19 -1.09 -18.84
C VAL A 40 -2.85 -1.06 -19.56
N ARG A 41 -2.14 0.07 -19.45
CA ARG A 41 -0.77 0.27 -19.93
C ARG A 41 0.19 0.01 -18.77
N PRO A 42 0.89 -1.15 -18.71
CA PRO A 42 1.67 -1.53 -17.52
C PRO A 42 2.76 -0.52 -17.15
N ALA A 43 3.46 0.03 -18.13
CA ALA A 43 4.51 1.04 -17.87
C ALA A 43 3.95 2.32 -17.25
N ALA A 44 2.80 2.82 -17.74
CA ALA A 44 2.15 3.98 -17.15
C ALA A 44 1.66 3.71 -15.73
N LEU A 45 1.17 2.50 -15.45
CA LEU A 45 0.74 2.11 -14.11
C LEU A 45 1.93 1.97 -13.15
N GLN A 46 3.06 1.39 -13.57
CA GLN A 46 4.26 1.34 -12.75
C GLN A 46 4.76 2.76 -12.43
N ASN A 47 4.82 3.65 -13.41
CA ASN A 47 5.20 5.06 -13.20
C ASN A 47 4.25 5.75 -12.21
N ALA A 48 2.95 5.47 -12.28
CA ALA A 48 1.97 6.01 -11.31
C ALA A 48 2.21 5.48 -9.89
N ILE A 49 2.52 4.20 -9.73
CA ILE A 49 2.89 3.59 -8.43
C ILE A 49 4.11 4.31 -7.84
N ASP A 50 5.16 4.47 -8.63
CA ASP A 50 6.43 5.08 -8.21
C ASP A 50 6.25 6.55 -7.80
N ARG A 51 5.32 7.27 -8.43
CA ARG A 51 5.00 8.67 -8.10
C ARG A 51 4.07 8.82 -6.89
N VAL A 52 3.14 7.90 -6.72
CA VAL A 52 2.15 7.98 -5.62
C VAL A 52 2.74 7.51 -4.31
N LEU A 53 3.57 6.49 -4.31
CA LEU A 53 4.08 5.86 -3.09
C LEU A 53 4.77 6.84 -2.12
N PRO A 54 5.61 7.81 -2.57
CA PRO A 54 6.22 8.79 -1.68
C PRO A 54 5.21 9.69 -0.94
N ARG A 55 4.01 9.90 -1.51
CA ARG A 55 2.93 10.68 -0.87
C ARG A 55 2.24 9.90 0.26
N PHE A 56 2.44 8.58 0.32
CA PHE A 56 1.83 7.67 1.30
C PHE A 56 2.91 6.85 2.04
N PRO A 57 3.75 7.48 2.89
CA PRO A 57 4.86 6.79 3.55
C PRO A 57 4.41 5.65 4.46
N SER A 58 3.16 5.66 4.95
CA SER A 58 2.57 4.54 5.70
C SER A 58 2.42 3.25 4.88
N PHE A 59 2.38 3.34 3.54
CA PHE A 59 2.38 2.19 2.65
C PHE A 59 3.80 1.76 2.24
N ALA A 60 4.79 2.62 2.43
CA ALA A 60 6.19 2.36 2.10
C ALA A 60 6.97 1.77 3.30
N VAL A 61 6.39 0.77 3.94
CA VAL A 61 6.95 0.12 5.13
C VAL A 61 7.02 -1.39 4.95
N ARG A 62 7.83 -2.03 5.81
CA ARG A 62 7.92 -3.49 5.95
C ARG A 62 7.83 -3.90 7.40
N ILE A 63 7.43 -5.16 7.63
CA ILE A 63 7.41 -5.74 8.97
C ILE A 63 8.79 -6.29 9.32
N ARG A 64 9.23 -6.00 10.53
CA ARG A 64 10.38 -6.61 11.17
C ARG A 64 9.98 -7.30 12.46
N ARG A 65 10.67 -8.38 12.75
CA ARG A 65 10.54 -9.10 14.01
C ARG A 65 11.62 -8.62 14.97
N GLY A 66 11.20 -8.03 16.09
CA GLY A 66 12.04 -7.79 17.26
C GLY A 66 12.14 -9.06 18.13
N LEU A 67 12.74 -8.93 19.33
CA LEU A 67 12.87 -10.06 20.27
C LEU A 67 11.52 -10.57 20.77
N PHE A 68 10.56 -9.68 21.01
CA PHE A 68 9.25 -10.00 21.61
C PHE A 68 8.06 -9.43 20.86
N TRP A 69 8.27 -8.59 19.82
CA TRP A 69 7.19 -7.92 19.08
C TRP A 69 7.56 -7.71 17.61
N TYR A 70 6.55 -7.44 16.81
CA TYR A 70 6.72 -6.97 15.44
C TYR A 70 6.64 -5.44 15.40
N TYR A 71 7.35 -4.83 14.46
CA TYR A 71 7.31 -3.39 14.20
C TYR A 71 7.39 -3.10 12.71
N LEU A 72 6.92 -1.92 12.33
CA LEU A 72 7.03 -1.41 10.97
C LEU A 72 8.25 -0.49 10.87
N GLU A 73 9.01 -0.63 9.83
CA GLU A 73 10.09 0.28 9.47
C GLU A 73 9.97 0.71 8.00
N PRO A 74 10.49 1.87 7.58
CA PRO A 74 10.51 2.26 6.18
C PRO A 74 11.14 1.17 5.31
N ASN A 75 10.49 0.87 4.19
CA ASN A 75 11.00 -0.09 3.22
C ASN A 75 11.78 0.64 2.12
N THR A 76 13.09 0.47 2.12
CA THR A 76 14.00 1.05 1.12
C THR A 76 14.39 0.06 0.02
N ALA A 77 13.81 -1.14 0.02
CA ALA A 77 14.06 -2.14 -1.00
C ALA A 77 13.38 -1.77 -2.33
N PRO A 78 13.90 -2.25 -3.48
CA PRO A 78 13.28 -2.02 -4.78
C PRO A 78 11.82 -2.48 -4.85
N GLY A 79 10.97 -1.74 -5.55
CA GLY A 79 9.55 -2.02 -5.69
C GLY A 79 8.67 -1.03 -4.94
N PRO A 80 7.38 -1.33 -4.76
CA PRO A 80 6.70 -2.56 -5.19
C PRO A 80 6.53 -2.63 -6.71
N PHE A 81 6.65 -3.81 -7.28
CA PHE A 81 6.53 -4.01 -8.73
C PHE A 81 5.12 -4.44 -9.12
N LEU A 82 4.65 -3.87 -10.23
CA LEU A 82 3.41 -4.27 -10.87
C LEU A 82 3.53 -5.70 -11.42
N LYS A 83 2.51 -6.52 -11.17
CA LYS A 83 2.45 -7.92 -11.62
C LYS A 83 1.20 -8.18 -12.47
N ALA A 84 1.28 -9.18 -13.34
CA ALA A 84 0.08 -9.74 -13.93
C ALA A 84 -0.80 -10.36 -12.83
N ASP A 85 -2.12 -10.21 -12.98
CA ASP A 85 -3.06 -10.70 -11.97
C ASP A 85 -3.05 -12.23 -11.89
N VAL A 86 -3.32 -12.72 -10.70
CA VAL A 86 -3.26 -14.15 -10.36
C VAL A 86 -4.65 -14.76 -10.27
N ALA A 87 -4.74 -16.06 -10.49
CA ALA A 87 -6.01 -16.79 -10.41
C ALA A 87 -6.56 -16.86 -8.97
N ASN A 88 -5.68 -16.85 -7.99
CA ASN A 88 -6.04 -16.91 -6.57
C ASN A 88 -5.57 -15.64 -5.86
N PRO A 89 -6.42 -14.59 -5.77
CA PRO A 89 -6.07 -13.32 -5.13
C PRO A 89 -6.00 -13.44 -3.60
N CYS A 90 -5.49 -12.37 -2.96
CA CYS A 90 -5.42 -12.22 -1.50
C CYS A 90 -4.63 -13.33 -0.81
N GLN A 91 -3.60 -13.87 -1.47
CA GLN A 91 -2.70 -14.84 -0.85
C GLN A 91 -1.94 -14.21 0.33
N PRO A 92 -1.67 -14.97 1.40
CA PRO A 92 -0.90 -14.48 2.54
C PRO A 92 0.38 -13.76 2.12
N VAL A 93 0.75 -12.70 2.87
CA VAL A 93 2.02 -12.02 2.67
C VAL A 93 3.14 -12.90 3.23
N ARG A 94 4.09 -13.23 2.39
CA ARG A 94 5.34 -13.84 2.83
C ARG A 94 6.36 -12.73 3.04
N PHE A 95 6.59 -12.34 4.29
CA PHE A 95 7.39 -11.15 4.68
C PHE A 95 8.83 -11.14 4.13
N ARG A 96 9.31 -12.26 3.62
CA ARG A 96 10.64 -12.36 2.98
C ARG A 96 10.58 -12.32 1.45
N GLU A 97 9.39 -12.46 0.89
CA GLU A 97 9.14 -12.35 -0.54
C GLU A 97 8.78 -10.91 -0.90
N ASP A 98 8.77 -10.59 -2.16
CA ASP A 98 8.41 -9.26 -2.69
C ASP A 98 9.18 -8.10 -2.02
N ASN A 99 10.44 -8.35 -1.59
CA ASN A 99 11.26 -7.37 -0.88
C ASN A 99 10.61 -6.82 0.40
N GLY A 100 9.69 -7.56 1.01
CA GLY A 100 8.98 -7.19 2.22
C GLY A 100 7.86 -6.18 2.03
N TRP A 101 7.46 -5.85 0.80
CA TRP A 101 6.33 -4.99 0.53
C TRP A 101 5.03 -5.61 1.02
N LEU A 102 4.22 -4.80 1.69
CA LEU A 102 2.93 -5.21 2.28
C LEU A 102 1.75 -4.78 1.40
N VAL A 103 2.03 -4.20 0.25
CA VAL A 103 1.10 -3.86 -0.81
C VAL A 103 1.50 -4.57 -2.09
N ARG A 104 0.53 -4.96 -2.88
CA ARG A 104 0.75 -5.62 -4.17
C ARG A 104 -0.13 -4.98 -5.22
N PHE A 105 0.42 -4.78 -6.40
CA PHE A 105 -0.26 -4.17 -7.55
C PHE A 105 -0.37 -5.18 -8.67
N TYR A 106 -1.58 -5.29 -9.21
CA TYR A 106 -1.88 -6.23 -10.28
C TYR A 106 -2.65 -5.57 -11.40
N TYR A 107 -2.48 -6.09 -12.59
CA TYR A 107 -3.30 -5.73 -13.75
C TYR A 107 -3.72 -6.98 -14.54
N TYR A 108 -4.89 -6.90 -15.15
CA TYR A 108 -5.34 -7.89 -16.13
C TYR A 108 -6.28 -7.22 -17.11
N ARG A 109 -5.92 -7.22 -18.41
CA ARG A 109 -6.68 -6.53 -19.46
C ARG A 109 -6.94 -5.07 -19.08
N ASN A 110 -8.19 -4.72 -18.75
CA ASN A 110 -8.63 -3.38 -18.34
C ASN A 110 -8.84 -3.25 -16.82
N ARG A 111 -8.42 -4.22 -16.00
CA ARG A 111 -8.56 -4.19 -14.56
C ARG A 111 -7.24 -3.84 -13.89
N ILE A 112 -7.29 -2.88 -12.97
CA ILE A 112 -6.22 -2.55 -12.03
C ILE A 112 -6.67 -3.03 -10.65
N SER A 113 -5.77 -3.69 -9.91
CA SER A 113 -6.07 -4.18 -8.58
C SER A 113 -4.95 -3.86 -7.61
N LEU A 114 -5.36 -3.51 -6.38
CA LEU A 114 -4.52 -3.25 -5.22
C LEU A 114 -4.86 -4.27 -4.14
N GLU A 115 -3.87 -4.98 -3.64
CA GLU A 115 -3.96 -5.78 -2.42
C GLU A 115 -3.18 -5.11 -1.30
N VAL A 116 -3.79 -5.05 -0.13
CA VAL A 116 -3.24 -4.38 1.05
C VAL A 116 -3.28 -5.32 2.24
N PHE A 117 -2.16 -5.45 2.93
CA PHE A 117 -2.10 -6.10 4.22
C PHE A 117 -2.80 -5.22 5.27
N HIS A 118 -3.76 -5.79 6.00
CA HIS A 118 -4.67 -5.03 6.85
C HIS A 118 -3.98 -4.24 7.98
N ALA A 119 -2.78 -4.66 8.37
CA ALA A 119 -1.99 -3.92 9.35
C ALA A 119 -1.40 -2.59 8.83
N LEU A 120 -1.47 -2.31 7.52
CA LEU A 120 -1.01 -1.03 6.96
C LEU A 120 -2.04 0.07 7.06
N SER A 121 -3.29 -0.27 6.81
CA SER A 121 -4.37 0.71 6.70
C SER A 121 -5.72 0.01 6.78
N ASP A 122 -6.73 0.75 7.20
CA ASP A 122 -8.12 0.37 7.02
C ASP A 122 -8.58 0.53 5.57
N GLY A 123 -9.82 0.13 5.30
CA GLY A 123 -10.40 0.24 3.97
C GLY A 123 -10.52 1.69 3.47
N ALA A 124 -10.73 2.66 4.37
CA ALA A 124 -10.88 4.07 4.00
C ALA A 124 -9.56 4.68 3.53
N GLY A 125 -8.47 4.49 4.30
CA GLY A 125 -7.14 4.96 3.94
C GLY A 125 -6.62 4.31 2.65
N ALA A 126 -6.82 3.00 2.50
CA ALA A 126 -6.43 2.31 1.27
C ALA A 126 -7.28 2.70 0.06
N LEU A 127 -8.54 3.09 0.25
CA LEU A 127 -9.37 3.62 -0.84
C LEU A 127 -8.86 4.99 -1.32
N ILE A 128 -8.42 5.87 -0.41
CA ILE A 128 -7.80 7.15 -0.76
C ILE A 128 -6.51 6.91 -1.56
N PHE A 129 -5.66 5.99 -1.09
CA PHE A 129 -4.47 5.57 -1.83
C PHE A 129 -4.83 5.08 -3.24
N PHE A 130 -5.80 4.17 -3.34
CA PHE A 130 -6.19 3.58 -4.61
C PHE A 130 -6.80 4.60 -5.58
N ARG A 131 -7.65 5.52 -5.10
CA ARG A 131 -8.18 6.62 -5.91
C ARG A 131 -7.07 7.54 -6.43
N THR A 132 -6.10 7.88 -5.58
CA THR A 132 -4.95 8.71 -5.98
C THR A 132 -4.09 7.99 -7.02
N LEU A 133 -3.88 6.68 -6.87
CA LEU A 133 -3.17 5.86 -7.86
C LEU A 133 -3.90 5.83 -9.21
N LEU A 134 -5.21 5.61 -9.22
CA LEU A 134 -6.00 5.61 -10.45
C LEU A 134 -5.99 6.98 -11.13
N ALA A 135 -6.10 8.06 -10.37
CA ALA A 135 -6.01 9.42 -10.91
C ALA A 135 -4.64 9.68 -11.54
N GLU A 136 -3.55 9.28 -10.88
CA GLU A 136 -2.21 9.43 -11.42
C GLU A 136 -2.00 8.54 -12.66
N TYR A 137 -2.48 7.30 -12.65
CA TYR A 137 -2.47 6.44 -13.83
C TYR A 137 -3.17 7.09 -15.03
N LEU A 138 -4.34 7.68 -14.81
CA LEU A 138 -5.07 8.41 -15.87
C LEU A 138 -4.27 9.60 -16.39
N ARG A 139 -3.61 10.38 -15.50
CA ARG A 139 -2.72 11.47 -15.90
C ARG A 139 -1.55 10.96 -16.75
N GLN A 140 -0.95 9.83 -16.40
CA GLN A 140 0.12 9.18 -17.19
C GLN A 140 -0.38 8.70 -18.57
N THR A 141 -1.68 8.51 -18.75
CA THR A 141 -2.29 8.17 -20.04
C THR A 141 -2.81 9.39 -20.82
N GLY A 142 -2.62 10.61 -20.29
CA GLY A 142 -3.00 11.87 -20.93
C GLY A 142 -4.38 12.41 -20.54
N ILE A 143 -5.04 11.80 -19.54
CA ILE A 143 -6.34 12.26 -19.02
C ILE A 143 -6.11 13.14 -17.79
N SER A 144 -6.59 14.38 -17.83
CA SER A 144 -6.49 15.30 -16.68
C SER A 144 -7.48 14.90 -15.59
N VAL A 145 -6.97 14.66 -14.38
CA VAL A 145 -7.77 14.38 -13.19
C VAL A 145 -7.30 15.32 -12.08
N PRO A 146 -8.16 16.25 -11.59
CA PRO A 146 -7.79 17.15 -10.50
C PRO A 146 -7.66 16.41 -9.16
N ALA A 147 -6.92 17.01 -8.22
CA ALA A 147 -6.95 16.60 -6.82
C ALA A 147 -8.32 16.95 -6.19
N GLY A 148 -8.67 16.27 -5.12
CA GLY A 148 -9.96 16.42 -4.43
C GLY A 148 -10.82 15.16 -4.50
N ASN A 149 -11.91 15.13 -3.74
CA ASN A 149 -12.83 13.97 -3.68
C ASN A 149 -12.14 12.63 -3.37
N GLY A 150 -11.16 12.64 -2.46
CA GLY A 150 -10.39 11.45 -2.10
C GLY A 150 -9.20 11.15 -3.02
N VAL A 151 -8.82 12.09 -3.90
CA VAL A 151 -7.59 12.09 -4.66
C VAL A 151 -6.65 13.11 -4.05
N LEU A 152 -5.50 12.68 -3.53
CA LEU A 152 -4.52 13.58 -2.92
C LEU A 152 -3.67 14.27 -3.98
N ASP A 153 -3.23 15.49 -3.66
CA ASP A 153 -2.21 16.16 -4.44
C ASP A 153 -0.84 15.56 -4.14
N LEU A 154 -0.12 15.15 -5.18
CA LEU A 154 1.20 14.52 -5.05
C LEU A 154 2.31 15.53 -4.74
N GLU A 155 2.09 16.81 -5.02
CA GLU A 155 3.04 17.89 -4.72
C GLU A 155 2.93 18.37 -3.26
N GLU A 156 1.83 18.06 -2.56
CA GLU A 156 1.68 18.33 -1.14
C GLU A 156 2.41 17.29 -0.29
N PRO A 157 3.18 17.71 0.73
CA PRO A 157 3.78 16.75 1.67
C PRO A 157 2.71 16.02 2.48
N PRO A 158 2.99 14.79 2.96
CA PRO A 158 2.07 14.07 3.83
C PRO A 158 1.75 14.88 5.09
N ARG A 159 0.47 14.98 5.46
CA ARG A 159 0.02 15.64 6.71
C ARG A 159 0.24 14.71 7.90
N LYS A 160 0.47 15.28 9.08
CA LYS A 160 0.64 14.48 10.31
C LYS A 160 -0.56 13.59 10.59
N GLU A 161 -1.77 14.10 10.36
CA GLU A 161 -3.02 13.36 10.56
C GLU A 161 -3.15 12.16 9.61
N GLU A 162 -2.63 12.26 8.40
CA GLU A 162 -2.59 11.15 7.42
C GLU A 162 -1.61 10.06 7.86
N LEU A 163 -0.53 10.44 8.52
CA LEU A 163 0.42 9.52 9.14
C LEU A 163 -0.15 8.88 10.41
N GLU A 164 -0.88 9.64 11.22
CA GLU A 164 -1.50 9.19 12.46
C GLU A 164 -2.79 8.40 12.23
N ALA A 165 -3.58 8.70 11.20
CA ALA A 165 -4.79 7.95 10.87
C ALA A 165 -4.49 6.50 10.50
N ALA A 166 -3.35 6.25 9.87
CA ALA A 166 -2.82 4.90 9.69
C ALA A 166 -2.51 4.19 11.02
N HIS A 167 -2.31 4.96 12.12
CA HIS A 167 -2.03 4.45 13.46
C HIS A 167 -3.28 4.33 14.34
N LYS A 168 -4.20 5.30 14.27
CA LYS A 168 -5.40 5.34 15.13
C LYS A 168 -6.44 4.26 14.80
N THR A 169 -6.50 3.80 13.58
CA THR A 169 -7.33 2.65 13.21
C THR A 169 -6.86 1.37 13.90
N LEU A 170 -5.61 1.35 14.31
CA LEU A 170 -4.97 0.26 15.01
C LEU A 170 -5.18 0.33 16.55
N GLU A 171 -5.56 1.50 17.10
CA GLU A 171 -5.87 1.67 18.53
C GLU A 171 -7.36 1.45 18.87
N ALA A 172 -8.25 1.48 17.88
CA ALA A 172 -9.71 1.41 18.05
C ALA A 172 -10.33 0.04 17.74
N ALA A 173 -9.53 -0.95 17.38
CA ALA A 173 -9.94 -2.34 17.10
C ALA A 173 -9.31 -3.29 18.13
#